data_57eaf3124640db77db394c80b5b72e20
#
_entry.id   57eaf3124640db77db394c80b5b72e20
#
_cell.length_a   1.000
_cell.length_b   1.000
_cell.length_c   1.000
_cell.angle_alpha   90.00
_cell.angle_beta   90.00
_cell.angle_gamma   90.00
#
_symmetry.space_group_name_H-M   'P 1'
#
loop_
_entity.id
_entity.type
_entity.pdbx_description
1 polymer ?
#
loop_
_entity_poly.entity_id
_entity_poly.type
_entity_poly.pdbx_seq_one_letter_code
_entity_poly.pdbx_strand_id
1 'polypeptide(L)'
;MGNKSKHKGKYNTGSGRVPHGFKHAKSLGQNFLNDQNVIDDIVEGSEIDEQTLVVEIGPGEGALTTELIDAAGYVIAIELDDRLIPILRTKFALHDNFEVIHEDILKVDIKSIVDESMSAHGLTKTRIVGNLPYYITTPIITKLIESKARFESLTVMMQKEVGDRIAAEPGTKL
;
A
#
# COMPACT_ATOMS: atom_id res chain seq x y z
N MET A 1 2.74 24.27 -59.53
CA MET A 1 2.10 23.01 -59.12
C MET A 1 3.02 22.35 -58.08
N GLY A 2 2.78 22.54 -56.81
CA GLY A 2 3.65 22.07 -55.75
C GLY A 2 2.89 21.08 -54.85
N ASN A 3 3.41 19.88 -54.77
CA ASN A 3 2.82 18.82 -53.98
C ASN A 3 3.43 18.83 -52.56
N LYS A 4 2.63 19.13 -51.53
CA LYS A 4 3.04 19.10 -50.12
C LYS A 4 2.81 17.70 -49.55
N SER A 5 3.89 16.95 -49.36
CA SER A 5 3.90 15.69 -48.62
C SER A 5 3.79 15.97 -47.14
N LYS A 6 2.73 15.45 -46.48
CA LYS A 6 2.54 15.47 -45.05
C LYS A 6 3.21 14.22 -44.44
N HIS A 7 4.31 14.44 -43.73
CA HIS A 7 4.87 13.40 -42.82
C HIS A 7 4.06 13.34 -41.57
N LYS A 8 3.31 12.24 -41.37
CA LYS A 8 2.72 11.86 -40.07
C LYS A 8 3.76 11.04 -39.29
N GLY A 9 4.36 11.64 -38.30
CA GLY A 9 5.16 10.91 -37.32
C GLY A 9 4.26 10.01 -36.48
N LYS A 10 4.46 8.68 -36.59
CA LYS A 10 3.89 7.70 -35.68
C LYS A 10 4.75 7.66 -34.40
N TYR A 11 4.23 8.17 -33.31
CA TYR A 11 4.79 7.87 -32.01
C TYR A 11 4.44 6.43 -31.66
N ASN A 12 5.45 5.58 -31.64
CA ASN A 12 5.34 4.19 -31.22
C ASN A 12 5.49 4.15 -29.69
N THR A 13 4.38 4.15 -28.96
CA THR A 13 4.35 3.89 -27.54
C THR A 13 4.64 2.40 -27.33
N GLY A 14 5.90 2.09 -27.05
CA GLY A 14 6.32 0.75 -26.70
C GLY A 14 5.63 0.33 -25.39
N SER A 15 4.60 -0.51 -25.52
CA SER A 15 4.06 -1.26 -24.39
C SER A 15 5.14 -2.22 -23.90
N GLY A 16 5.76 -1.88 -22.77
CA GLY A 16 6.65 -2.78 -22.06
C GLY A 16 5.85 -4.04 -21.69
N ARG A 17 6.12 -5.14 -22.40
CA ARG A 17 5.58 -6.45 -22.04
C ARG A 17 6.20 -6.88 -20.73
N VAL A 18 5.41 -6.88 -19.66
CA VAL A 18 5.73 -7.59 -18.43
C VAL A 18 5.99 -9.06 -18.78
N PRO A 19 7.05 -9.71 -18.25
CA PRO A 19 7.34 -11.10 -18.56
C PRO A 19 6.15 -11.98 -18.19
N HIS A 20 5.60 -12.71 -19.15
CA HIS A 20 4.58 -13.74 -18.92
C HIS A 20 5.17 -14.84 -18.04
N GLY A 21 4.76 -14.91 -16.77
CA GLY A 21 5.22 -15.96 -15.86
C GLY A 21 4.69 -15.89 -14.44
N PHE A 22 4.16 -14.77 -13.97
CA PHE A 22 3.58 -14.68 -12.64
C PHE A 22 2.18 -15.30 -12.62
N LYS A 23 2.10 -16.58 -12.24
CA LYS A 23 0.82 -17.13 -11.76
C LYS A 23 0.63 -16.60 -10.36
N HIS A 24 -0.25 -15.59 -10.22
CA HIS A 24 -0.68 -15.11 -8.91
C HIS A 24 -1.12 -16.31 -8.06
N ALA A 25 -0.49 -16.49 -6.92
CA ALA A 25 -0.87 -17.54 -6.02
C ALA A 25 -2.22 -17.18 -5.37
N LYS A 26 -3.31 -17.63 -6.00
CA LYS A 26 -4.67 -17.53 -5.42
C LYS A 26 -4.76 -18.12 -4.01
N SER A 27 -3.73 -18.90 -3.60
CA SER A 27 -3.61 -19.49 -2.27
C SER A 27 -3.43 -18.49 -1.12
N LEU A 28 -3.00 -17.25 -1.41
CA LEU A 28 -2.80 -16.21 -0.39
C LEU A 28 -3.90 -15.15 -0.37
N GLY A 29 -4.97 -15.28 -1.18
CA GLY A 29 -6.08 -14.31 -1.22
C GLY A 29 -5.66 -12.91 -1.67
N GLN A 30 -4.54 -12.80 -2.38
CA GLN A 30 -4.01 -11.52 -2.87
C GLN A 30 -4.90 -10.99 -3.99
N ASN A 31 -5.60 -9.90 -3.73
CA ASN A 31 -6.22 -9.06 -4.74
C ASN A 31 -5.33 -7.84 -4.94
N PHE A 32 -4.64 -7.78 -6.10
CA PHE A 32 -3.84 -6.60 -6.42
C PHE A 32 -4.76 -5.42 -6.72
N LEU A 33 -4.49 -4.31 -6.07
CA LEU A 33 -5.20 -3.05 -6.29
C LEU A 33 -4.69 -2.44 -7.60
N ASN A 34 -5.55 -2.32 -8.60
CA ASN A 34 -5.21 -1.79 -9.94
C ASN A 34 -6.18 -0.69 -10.40
N ASP A 35 -7.14 -0.31 -9.57
CA ASP A 35 -8.09 0.76 -9.88
C ASP A 35 -7.56 2.08 -9.32
N GLN A 36 -7.16 2.98 -10.22
CA GLN A 36 -6.58 4.27 -9.82
C GLN A 36 -7.54 5.12 -9.01
N ASN A 37 -8.85 5.08 -9.30
CA ASN A 37 -9.80 5.88 -8.52
C ASN A 37 -9.86 5.41 -7.06
N VAL A 38 -9.76 4.10 -6.82
CA VAL A 38 -9.73 3.54 -5.46
C VAL A 38 -8.43 3.90 -4.76
N ILE A 39 -7.30 3.91 -5.47
CA ILE A 39 -6.01 4.33 -4.93
C ILE A 39 -6.08 5.81 -4.52
N ASP A 40 -6.58 6.67 -5.39
CA ASP A 40 -6.73 8.10 -5.15
C ASP A 40 -7.65 8.35 -3.93
N ASP A 41 -8.78 7.65 -3.85
CA ASP A 41 -9.71 7.73 -2.70
C ASP A 41 -9.05 7.31 -1.38
N ILE A 42 -8.17 6.29 -1.40
CA ILE A 42 -7.43 5.85 -0.21
C ILE A 42 -6.43 6.92 0.23
N VAL A 43 -5.66 7.48 -0.69
CA VAL A 43 -4.64 8.50 -0.39
C VAL A 43 -5.30 9.77 0.13
N GLU A 44 -6.35 10.27 -0.55
CA GLU A 44 -7.10 11.45 -0.14
C GLU A 44 -7.77 11.24 1.24
N GLY A 45 -8.47 10.11 1.41
CA GLY A 45 -9.15 9.78 2.66
C GLY A 45 -8.22 9.50 3.85
N SER A 46 -6.93 9.25 3.59
CA SER A 46 -5.93 9.03 4.63
C SER A 46 -5.29 10.32 5.15
N GLU A 47 -5.56 11.48 4.54
CA GLU A 47 -5.02 12.79 4.96
C GLU A 47 -3.50 12.78 5.17
N ILE A 48 -2.77 12.23 4.20
CA ILE A 48 -1.31 12.08 4.23
C ILE A 48 -0.63 13.37 3.79
N ASP A 49 0.47 13.74 4.44
CA ASP A 49 1.32 14.88 4.08
C ASP A 49 2.80 14.58 4.36
N GLU A 50 3.68 15.53 4.04
CA GLU A 50 5.14 15.43 4.21
C GLU A 50 5.59 15.21 5.68
N GLN A 51 4.72 15.41 6.67
CA GLN A 51 4.98 15.16 8.08
C GLN A 51 4.51 13.78 8.53
N THR A 52 4.02 12.97 7.60
CA THR A 52 3.37 11.69 7.88
C THR A 52 4.31 10.52 7.63
N LEU A 53 4.45 9.64 8.64
CA LEU A 53 4.90 8.27 8.47
C LEU A 53 3.72 7.42 8.00
N VAL A 54 3.85 6.77 6.86
CA VAL A 54 2.87 5.76 6.42
C VAL A 54 3.41 4.36 6.66
N VAL A 55 2.63 3.53 7.32
CA VAL A 55 2.87 2.08 7.39
C VAL A 55 1.88 1.39 6.48
N GLU A 56 2.36 0.88 5.35
CA GLU A 56 1.56 0.13 4.38
C GLU A 56 1.61 -1.37 4.67
N ILE A 57 0.46 -2.00 4.78
CA ILE A 57 0.36 -3.44 5.02
C ILE A 57 -0.06 -4.14 3.73
N GLY A 58 0.80 -5.02 3.23
CA GLY A 58 0.57 -5.78 2.02
C GLY A 58 0.61 -4.91 0.75
N PRO A 59 1.74 -4.29 0.43
CA PRO A 59 1.89 -3.40 -0.73
C PRO A 59 1.66 -4.13 -2.08
N GLY A 60 1.78 -5.45 -2.10
CA GLY A 60 1.67 -6.21 -3.33
C GLY A 60 2.75 -5.81 -4.34
N GLU A 61 2.36 -5.44 -5.56
CA GLU A 61 3.28 -4.94 -6.60
C GLU A 61 3.57 -3.43 -6.46
N GLY A 62 3.07 -2.79 -5.39
CA GLY A 62 3.38 -1.40 -5.06
C GLY A 62 2.59 -0.37 -5.88
N ALA A 63 1.35 -0.65 -6.25
CA ALA A 63 0.50 0.32 -6.94
C ALA A 63 0.12 1.48 -5.99
N LEU A 64 -0.41 1.15 -4.81
CA LEU A 64 -0.71 2.13 -3.77
C LEU A 64 0.58 2.77 -3.22
N THR A 65 1.63 1.96 -3.01
CA THR A 65 2.94 2.43 -2.54
C THR A 65 3.47 3.61 -3.36
N THR A 66 3.28 3.60 -4.69
CA THR A 66 3.73 4.68 -5.57
C THR A 66 3.14 6.03 -5.15
N GLU A 67 1.84 6.09 -4.96
CA GLU A 67 1.15 7.33 -4.58
C GLU A 67 1.45 7.72 -3.12
N LEU A 68 1.64 6.72 -2.23
CA LEU A 68 2.01 6.98 -0.84
C LEU A 68 3.40 7.61 -0.72
N ILE A 69 4.37 7.17 -1.52
CA ILE A 69 5.74 7.73 -1.54
C ILE A 69 5.72 9.19 -1.98
N ASP A 70 4.86 9.54 -2.94
CA ASP A 70 4.76 10.91 -3.45
C ASP A 70 4.06 11.85 -2.46
N ALA A 71 3.19 11.32 -1.58
CA ALA A 71 2.41 12.12 -0.63
C ALA A 71 3.04 12.21 0.78
N ALA A 72 3.74 11.17 1.21
CA ALA A 72 4.21 11.02 2.59
C ALA A 72 5.65 11.48 2.82
N GLY A 73 5.97 11.83 4.07
CA GLY A 73 7.35 12.08 4.48
C GLY A 73 8.19 10.81 4.48
N TYR A 74 7.63 9.68 4.89
CA TYR A 74 8.28 8.36 4.83
C TYR A 74 7.27 7.24 4.75
N VAL A 75 7.59 6.18 4.00
CA VAL A 75 6.73 5.00 3.82
C VAL A 75 7.48 3.73 4.22
N ILE A 76 6.89 2.96 5.12
CA ILE A 76 7.34 1.60 5.47
C ILE A 76 6.30 0.62 4.96
N ALA A 77 6.68 -0.24 4.03
CA ALA A 77 5.82 -1.31 3.54
C ALA A 77 6.18 -2.64 4.22
N ILE A 78 5.17 -3.35 4.74
CA ILE A 78 5.35 -4.66 5.38
C ILE A 78 4.73 -5.72 4.45
N GLU A 79 5.57 -6.60 3.93
CA GLU A 79 5.18 -7.63 2.96
C GLU A 79 5.61 -9.02 3.43
N LEU A 80 4.70 -9.98 3.32
CA LEU A 80 4.94 -11.38 3.68
C LEU A 80 5.48 -12.22 2.51
N ASP A 81 5.10 -11.86 1.28
CA ASP A 81 5.46 -12.62 0.09
C ASP A 81 6.91 -12.30 -0.35
N ASP A 82 7.80 -13.28 -0.16
CA ASP A 82 9.22 -13.17 -0.50
C ASP A 82 9.49 -12.85 -1.97
N ARG A 83 8.55 -13.19 -2.86
CA ARG A 83 8.65 -12.92 -4.31
C ARG A 83 8.44 -11.44 -4.64
N LEU A 84 7.69 -10.72 -3.81
CA LEU A 84 7.39 -9.30 -4.01
C LEU A 84 8.50 -8.38 -3.48
N ILE A 85 9.27 -8.83 -2.49
CA ILE A 85 10.33 -8.03 -1.89
C ILE A 85 11.36 -7.51 -2.91
N PRO A 86 11.95 -8.35 -3.80
CA PRO A 86 12.90 -7.84 -4.80
C PRO A 86 12.24 -6.92 -5.82
N ILE A 87 10.96 -7.12 -6.13
CA ILE A 87 10.20 -6.24 -7.04
C ILE A 87 10.06 -4.85 -6.42
N LEU A 88 9.61 -4.76 -5.17
CA LEU A 88 9.44 -3.51 -4.45
C LEU A 88 10.77 -2.77 -4.27
N ARG A 89 11.82 -3.47 -3.85
CA ARG A 89 13.16 -2.89 -3.71
C ARG A 89 13.69 -2.33 -5.02
N THR A 90 13.46 -3.03 -6.14
CA THR A 90 13.89 -2.56 -7.46
C THR A 90 13.05 -1.38 -7.94
N LYS A 91 11.74 -1.46 -7.78
CA LYS A 91 10.80 -0.43 -8.22
C LYS A 91 11.06 0.91 -7.52
N PHE A 92 11.34 0.86 -6.22
CA PHE A 92 11.50 2.05 -5.40
C PHE A 92 12.96 2.35 -4.99
N ALA A 93 13.93 1.77 -5.69
CA ALA A 93 15.37 1.89 -5.37
C ALA A 93 15.92 3.33 -5.36
N LEU A 94 15.25 4.27 -6.00
CA LEU A 94 15.66 5.68 -6.08
C LEU A 94 14.90 6.60 -5.11
N HIS A 95 14.01 6.05 -4.27
CA HIS A 95 13.26 6.81 -3.28
C HIS A 95 13.89 6.66 -1.90
N ASP A 96 14.44 7.75 -1.37
CA ASP A 96 15.09 7.77 -0.05
C ASP A 96 14.08 7.74 1.11
N ASN A 97 12.79 7.96 0.81
CA ASN A 97 11.69 7.95 1.77
C ASN A 97 10.87 6.64 1.75
N PHE A 98 11.48 5.52 1.34
CA PHE A 98 10.82 4.23 1.29
C PHE A 98 11.66 3.10 1.86
N GLU A 99 11.01 2.24 2.64
CA GLU A 99 11.59 0.99 3.13
C GLU A 99 10.58 -0.16 3.00
N VAL A 100 11.06 -1.36 2.65
CA VAL A 100 10.25 -2.59 2.69
C VAL A 100 10.80 -3.58 3.70
N ILE A 101 9.94 -4.00 4.62
CA ILE A 101 10.21 -5.02 5.64
C ILE A 101 9.57 -6.33 5.20
N HIS A 102 10.39 -7.39 5.08
CA HIS A 102 9.91 -8.72 4.79
C HIS A 102 9.56 -9.43 6.09
N GLU A 103 8.31 -9.37 6.50
CA GLU A 103 7.84 -10.01 7.73
C GLU A 103 6.31 -10.19 7.71
N ASP A 104 5.83 -11.10 8.55
CA ASP A 104 4.42 -11.25 8.86
C ASP A 104 3.96 -10.11 9.77
N ILE A 105 3.01 -9.31 9.33
CA ILE A 105 2.44 -8.20 10.10
C ILE A 105 2.00 -8.60 11.51
N LEU A 106 1.55 -9.83 11.70
CA LEU A 106 1.14 -10.32 13.02
C LEU A 106 2.32 -10.54 13.97
N LYS A 107 3.56 -10.62 13.47
CA LYS A 107 4.78 -10.81 14.25
C LYS A 107 5.57 -9.53 14.46
N VAL A 108 5.36 -8.54 13.62
CA VAL A 108 6.07 -7.26 13.66
C VAL A 108 5.76 -6.50 14.95
N ASP A 109 6.77 -5.90 15.56
CA ASP A 109 6.60 -4.90 16.61
C ASP A 109 6.33 -3.53 16.00
N ILE A 110 5.05 -3.28 15.68
CA ILE A 110 4.60 -2.04 15.05
C ILE A 110 4.98 -0.82 15.89
N LYS A 111 4.92 -0.93 17.23
CA LYS A 111 5.24 0.20 18.10
C LYS A 111 6.70 0.63 17.95
N SER A 112 7.63 -0.32 17.99
CA SER A 112 9.06 -0.02 17.80
C SER A 112 9.34 0.59 16.44
N ILE A 113 8.79 0.01 15.37
CA ILE A 113 8.96 0.53 14.01
C ILE A 113 8.46 1.97 13.89
N VAL A 114 7.28 2.27 14.41
CA VAL A 114 6.70 3.62 14.36
C VAL A 114 7.54 4.59 15.17
N ASP A 115 7.87 4.27 16.43
CA ASP A 115 8.63 5.17 17.31
C ASP A 115 10.04 5.46 16.75
N GLU A 116 10.73 4.45 16.22
CA GLU A 116 12.06 4.58 15.64
C GLU A 116 12.03 5.44 14.36
N SER A 117 11.09 5.15 13.45
CA SER A 117 11.00 5.87 12.17
C SER A 117 10.55 7.31 12.34
N MET A 118 9.58 7.58 13.21
CA MET A 118 9.17 8.95 13.53
C MET A 118 10.34 9.76 14.08
N SER A 119 11.14 9.18 14.97
CA SER A 119 12.31 9.83 15.55
C SER A 119 13.42 10.04 14.51
N ALA A 120 13.69 9.04 13.69
CA ALA A 120 14.78 9.10 12.69
C ALA A 120 14.52 10.12 11.59
N HIS A 121 13.26 10.29 11.18
CA HIS A 121 12.87 11.16 10.06
C HIS A 121 12.21 12.47 10.51
N GLY A 122 12.07 12.70 11.83
CA GLY A 122 11.47 13.94 12.37
C GLY A 122 9.98 14.09 12.04
N LEU A 123 9.27 12.98 11.89
CA LEU A 123 7.86 12.96 11.52
C LEU A 123 6.95 13.14 12.75
N THR A 124 5.77 13.68 12.54
CA THR A 124 4.85 14.04 13.63
C THR A 124 3.53 13.30 13.61
N LYS A 125 3.20 12.63 12.51
CA LYS A 125 1.96 11.87 12.30
C LYS A 125 2.26 10.47 11.81
N THR A 126 1.41 9.51 12.13
CA THR A 126 1.47 8.15 11.59
C THR A 126 0.10 7.76 11.02
N ARG A 127 0.09 7.23 9.83
CA ARG A 127 -1.08 6.64 9.18
C ARG A 127 -0.79 5.19 8.84
N ILE A 128 -1.75 4.31 9.06
CA ILE A 128 -1.65 2.92 8.63
C ILE A 128 -2.60 2.73 7.46
N VAL A 129 -2.09 2.17 6.37
CA VAL A 129 -2.84 1.97 5.13
C VAL A 129 -2.66 0.52 4.69
N GLY A 130 -3.68 -0.10 4.10
CA GLY A 130 -3.49 -1.45 3.59
C GLY A 130 -4.66 -1.99 2.78
N ASN A 131 -4.31 -2.85 1.81
CA ASN A 131 -5.26 -3.69 1.10
C ASN A 131 -5.21 -5.10 1.70
N LEU A 132 -6.05 -5.35 2.72
CA LEU A 132 -5.95 -6.54 3.55
C LEU A 132 -6.70 -7.74 2.94
N PRO A 133 -6.07 -8.94 2.90
CA PRO A 133 -6.77 -10.18 2.57
C PRO A 133 -7.89 -10.45 3.58
N TYR A 134 -9.06 -10.84 3.07
CA TYR A 134 -10.30 -11.00 3.87
C TYR A 134 -10.16 -11.95 5.07
N TYR A 135 -9.38 -13.02 4.95
CA TYR A 135 -9.22 -14.03 5.99
C TYR A 135 -8.36 -13.58 7.17
N ILE A 136 -7.59 -12.49 7.04
CA ILE A 136 -6.66 -12.01 8.06
C ILE A 136 -6.96 -10.57 8.54
N THR A 137 -7.96 -9.91 7.96
CA THR A 137 -8.31 -8.52 8.27
C THR A 137 -8.58 -8.31 9.76
N THR A 138 -9.44 -9.12 10.38
CA THR A 138 -9.76 -8.99 11.82
C THR A 138 -8.54 -9.20 12.72
N PRO A 139 -7.73 -10.26 12.57
CA PRO A 139 -6.48 -10.40 13.32
C PRO A 139 -5.52 -9.22 13.19
N ILE A 140 -5.38 -8.65 11.99
CA ILE A 140 -4.51 -7.49 11.77
C ILE A 140 -5.05 -6.26 12.52
N ILE A 141 -6.32 -5.93 12.39
CA ILE A 141 -6.93 -4.79 13.09
C ILE A 141 -6.78 -4.95 14.60
N THR A 142 -7.06 -6.14 15.15
CA THR A 142 -6.87 -6.42 16.58
C THR A 142 -5.42 -6.20 16.99
N LYS A 143 -4.47 -6.75 16.25
CA LYS A 143 -3.03 -6.58 16.49
C LYS A 143 -2.63 -5.10 16.50
N LEU A 144 -3.12 -4.29 15.55
CA LEU A 144 -2.82 -2.87 15.48
C LEU A 144 -3.36 -2.10 16.68
N ILE A 145 -4.61 -2.35 17.08
CA ILE A 145 -5.23 -1.72 18.26
C ILE A 145 -4.47 -2.11 19.54
N GLU A 146 -4.08 -3.37 19.69
CA GLU A 146 -3.38 -3.88 20.87
C GLU A 146 -1.90 -3.48 20.92
N SER A 147 -1.30 -3.10 19.79
CA SER A 147 0.13 -2.76 19.69
C SER A 147 0.55 -1.56 20.51
N LYS A 148 -0.38 -0.68 20.89
CA LYS A 148 -0.14 0.63 21.53
C LYS A 148 0.77 1.55 20.71
N ALA A 149 0.96 1.26 19.42
CA ALA A 149 1.58 2.19 18.50
C ALA A 149 0.72 3.46 18.37
N ARG A 150 1.35 4.60 18.22
CA ARG A 150 0.62 5.85 17.97
C ARG A 150 0.35 5.97 16.47
N PHE A 151 -0.90 5.98 16.09
CA PHE A 151 -1.34 6.33 14.74
C PHE A 151 -2.68 7.04 14.79
N GLU A 152 -2.89 8.00 13.91
CA GLU A 152 -4.09 8.83 13.87
C GLU A 152 -5.22 8.16 13.10
N SER A 153 -4.90 7.35 12.08
CA SER A 153 -5.89 6.61 11.32
C SER A 153 -5.39 5.28 10.81
N LEU A 154 -6.34 4.39 10.57
CA LEU A 154 -6.18 3.12 9.86
C LEU A 154 -7.14 3.12 8.67
N THR A 155 -6.60 3.24 7.47
CA THR A 155 -7.34 3.20 6.21
C THR A 155 -7.12 1.86 5.54
N VAL A 156 -8.16 1.04 5.44
CA VAL A 156 -8.02 -0.31 4.90
C VAL A 156 -9.09 -0.60 3.86
N MET A 157 -8.66 -1.18 2.77
CA MET A 157 -9.57 -1.80 1.82
C MET A 157 -9.85 -3.23 2.26
N MET A 158 -11.14 -3.58 2.31
CA MET A 158 -11.59 -4.91 2.71
C MET A 158 -12.88 -5.28 1.98
N GLN A 159 -13.30 -6.53 2.08
CA GLN A 159 -14.61 -6.93 1.56
C GLN A 159 -15.73 -6.21 2.32
N LYS A 160 -16.80 -5.86 1.57
CA LYS A 160 -17.95 -5.13 2.11
C LYS A 160 -18.56 -5.83 3.34
N GLU A 161 -18.68 -7.14 3.32
CA GLU A 161 -19.25 -7.93 4.42
C GLU A 161 -18.44 -7.83 5.70
N VAL A 162 -17.10 -7.70 5.59
CA VAL A 162 -16.20 -7.49 6.73
C VAL A 162 -16.36 -6.07 7.25
N GLY A 163 -16.42 -5.09 6.36
CA GLY A 163 -16.66 -3.68 6.68
C GLY A 163 -18.00 -3.48 7.41
N ASP A 164 -19.08 -4.06 6.87
CA ASP A 164 -20.41 -3.99 7.47
C ASP A 164 -20.44 -4.57 8.91
N ARG A 165 -19.69 -5.65 9.15
CA ARG A 165 -19.56 -6.25 10.50
C ARG A 165 -18.79 -5.37 11.47
N ILE A 166 -17.73 -4.70 11.01
CA ILE A 166 -16.93 -3.80 11.85
C ILE A 166 -17.71 -2.53 12.18
N ALA A 167 -18.47 -2.01 11.23
CA ALA A 167 -19.30 -0.82 11.38
C ALA A 167 -20.63 -1.06 12.10
N ALA A 168 -21.00 -2.32 12.34
CA ALA A 168 -22.28 -2.66 12.97
C ALA A 168 -22.32 -2.22 14.43
N GLU A 169 -23.51 -1.76 14.87
CA GLU A 169 -23.75 -1.47 16.28
C GLU A 169 -23.65 -2.74 17.17
N PRO A 170 -23.19 -2.60 18.42
CA PRO A 170 -23.13 -3.73 19.34
C PRO A 170 -24.50 -4.42 19.48
N GLY A 171 -24.53 -5.73 19.29
CA GLY A 171 -25.76 -6.53 19.39
C GLY A 171 -26.53 -6.73 18.08
N THR A 172 -26.09 -6.12 16.98
CA THR A 172 -26.67 -6.39 15.65
C THR A 172 -26.33 -7.81 15.20
N LYS A 173 -27.37 -8.61 14.86
CA LYS A 173 -27.17 -9.89 14.19
C LYS A 173 -27.04 -9.64 12.69
N LEU A 174 -25.86 -9.84 12.15
CA LEU A 174 -25.58 -9.87 10.73
C LEU A 174 -25.64 -11.29 10.18
#